data_913227b4ef5a83932090fa87e2cac9de
#
_entry.id   913227b4ef5a83932090fa87e2cac9de
#
_cell.length_a   1.000
_cell.length_b   1.000
_cell.length_c   1.000
_cell.angle_alpha   90.00
_cell.angle_beta   90.00
_cell.angle_gamma   90.00
#
_symmetry.space_group_name_H-M   'P 1'
#
loop_
_entity.id
_entity.type
_entity.pdbx_description
1 polymer ?
#
loop_
_entity_poly.entity_id
_entity_poly.type
_entity_poly.pdbx_seq_one_letter_code
_entity_poly.pdbx_strand_id
1 'polypeptide(L)'
;MTHSSSQTAKQVFIRDLKENQQINDIFLVSRFNLAETKAGKPYLALGLMDKSGEIEARLWDRAEQLASLAQEGSFVAVQATVDQFNGQLQLKLLTLATASEETLALNDFFPTSRRPQKEMLLELKKRIKSIQDDPLRRLMATIFKGDTLARFAQAPAAKKMHHAYLGGLIEHTLSMAHMAEAVARHYPLINADLLLAGVLLHDLAKIDEFDCTRPPFNYTDRGRLVGHLVLGVEMLRRAADTVEGLSQDTVDQLAHLILSHHGQLEFGSPVLPMTPEALLLHHIDDMDAKMNYIEGLQAQMHGEELQWTAFQRPLQRYLYLRGSTGDDAGEDEFSAGKKRQVKDDAAAQQQLLWG
;
A
#
# COMPACT_ATOMS: atom_id res chain seq x y z
N MET A 1 -1.50 3.68 -42.29
CA MET A 1 -0.66 2.55 -41.87
C MET A 1 -0.41 2.71 -40.39
N THR A 2 -1.17 2.01 -39.56
CA THR A 2 -1.03 2.04 -38.09
C THR A 2 0.13 1.13 -37.74
N HIS A 3 1.27 1.70 -37.36
CA HIS A 3 2.35 0.95 -36.74
C HIS A 3 1.87 0.46 -35.37
N SER A 4 1.48 -0.80 -35.30
CA SER A 4 1.41 -1.54 -34.06
C SER A 4 2.85 -1.68 -33.53
N SER A 5 3.27 -0.80 -32.61
CA SER A 5 4.50 -0.99 -31.87
C SER A 5 4.28 -2.21 -30.97
N SER A 6 4.95 -3.31 -31.27
CA SER A 6 4.98 -4.47 -30.40
C SER A 6 5.59 -4.04 -29.06
N GLN A 7 4.78 -3.99 -28.01
CA GLN A 7 5.27 -3.73 -26.65
C GLN A 7 6.28 -4.82 -26.29
N THR A 8 7.43 -4.42 -25.76
CA THR A 8 8.43 -5.35 -25.24
C THR A 8 7.91 -5.89 -23.90
N ALA A 9 7.47 -7.13 -23.92
CA ALA A 9 6.96 -7.80 -22.72
C ALA A 9 8.12 -8.17 -21.80
N LYS A 10 7.94 -7.95 -20.51
CA LYS A 10 8.84 -8.44 -19.47
C LYS A 10 8.85 -9.98 -19.47
N GLN A 11 10.04 -10.57 -19.34
CA GLN A 11 10.21 -12.03 -19.45
C GLN A 11 10.32 -12.72 -18.10
N VAL A 12 10.93 -12.05 -17.10
CA VAL A 12 11.21 -12.63 -15.79
C VAL A 12 10.85 -11.63 -14.70
N PHE A 13 10.06 -12.07 -13.72
CA PHE A 13 9.71 -11.24 -12.56
C PHE A 13 10.64 -11.51 -11.39
N ILE A 14 10.86 -10.48 -10.55
CA ILE A 14 11.78 -10.52 -9.41
C ILE A 14 11.46 -11.68 -8.46
N ARG A 15 10.17 -11.93 -8.18
CA ARG A 15 9.75 -13.03 -7.31
C ARG A 15 10.10 -14.43 -7.82
N ASP A 16 10.32 -14.58 -9.14
CA ASP A 16 10.58 -15.87 -9.79
C ASP A 16 12.07 -16.12 -9.99
N LEU A 17 12.93 -15.17 -9.57
CA LEU A 17 14.39 -15.25 -9.71
C LEU A 17 14.97 -16.36 -8.81
N LYS A 18 15.96 -17.07 -9.38
CA LYS A 18 16.68 -18.14 -8.67
C LYS A 18 18.18 -17.84 -8.68
N GLU A 19 18.86 -18.23 -7.61
CA GLU A 19 20.31 -18.12 -7.50
C GLU A 19 21.02 -18.75 -8.74
N ASN A 20 22.09 -18.11 -9.19
CA ASN A 20 22.87 -18.46 -10.38
C ASN A 20 22.13 -18.32 -11.73
N GLN A 21 20.92 -17.81 -11.76
CA GLN A 21 20.19 -17.54 -12.99
C GLN A 21 20.80 -16.37 -13.73
N GLN A 22 20.99 -16.51 -15.06
CA GLN A 22 21.32 -15.38 -15.93
C GLN A 22 20.05 -14.77 -16.48
N ILE A 23 19.94 -13.45 -16.43
CA ILE A 23 18.80 -12.69 -16.90
C ILE A 23 19.21 -11.61 -17.89
N ASN A 24 18.31 -11.33 -18.84
CA ASN A 24 18.40 -10.21 -19.76
C ASN A 24 16.98 -9.63 -19.86
N ASP A 25 16.70 -8.59 -19.04
CA ASP A 25 15.35 -8.05 -18.92
C ASP A 25 15.38 -6.57 -18.54
N ILE A 26 14.20 -5.94 -18.50
CA ILE A 26 14.01 -4.54 -18.16
C ILE A 26 13.46 -4.41 -16.74
N PHE A 27 13.93 -3.39 -16.01
CA PHE A 27 13.49 -3.05 -14.66
C PHE A 27 13.33 -1.54 -14.51
N LEU A 28 12.49 -1.12 -13.56
CA LEU A 28 12.42 0.26 -13.11
C LEU A 28 13.48 0.50 -12.02
N VAL A 29 14.19 1.61 -12.08
CA VAL A 29 15.12 2.00 -11.03
C VAL A 29 14.35 2.65 -9.88
N SER A 30 14.28 1.98 -8.74
CA SER A 30 13.64 2.46 -7.51
C SER A 30 14.59 3.25 -6.62
N ARG A 31 15.90 2.98 -6.75
CA ARG A 31 16.94 3.57 -5.91
C ARG A 31 18.26 3.63 -6.68
N PHE A 32 18.95 4.76 -6.55
CA PHE A 32 20.25 4.99 -7.17
C PHE A 32 21.28 5.46 -6.13
N ASN A 33 22.46 4.85 -6.14
CA ASN A 33 23.60 5.31 -5.35
C ASN A 33 24.90 4.97 -6.05
N LEU A 34 25.73 5.98 -6.33
CA LEU A 34 27.12 5.79 -6.75
C LEU A 34 28.00 5.78 -5.49
N ALA A 35 28.58 4.64 -5.18
CA ALA A 35 29.38 4.42 -3.97
C ALA A 35 30.80 3.96 -4.31
N GLU A 36 31.67 4.01 -3.32
CA GLU A 36 33.04 3.51 -3.43
C GLU A 36 33.29 2.32 -2.50
N THR A 37 34.10 1.39 -2.94
CA THR A 37 34.60 0.30 -2.10
C THR A 37 35.62 0.84 -1.11
N LYS A 38 35.98 0.05 -0.10
CA LYS A 38 37.09 0.39 0.83
C LYS A 38 38.45 0.65 0.13
N ALA A 39 38.60 0.15 -1.11
CA ALA A 39 39.79 0.35 -1.92
C ALA A 39 39.65 1.53 -2.91
N GLY A 40 38.60 2.36 -2.79
CA GLY A 40 38.36 3.53 -3.64
C GLY A 40 37.85 3.20 -5.06
N LYS A 41 37.45 1.95 -5.34
CA LYS A 41 36.87 1.61 -6.64
C LYS A 41 35.37 1.97 -6.66
N PRO A 42 34.91 2.81 -7.62
CA PRO A 42 33.49 3.15 -7.73
C PRO A 42 32.63 1.97 -8.18
N TYR A 43 31.40 1.90 -7.66
CA TYR A 43 30.39 0.95 -8.10
C TYR A 43 28.98 1.58 -8.01
N LEU A 44 28.05 1.11 -8.84
CA LEU A 44 26.64 1.47 -8.72
C LEU A 44 25.92 0.47 -7.81
N ALA A 45 25.21 0.98 -6.82
CA ALA A 45 24.24 0.25 -6.03
C ALA A 45 22.83 0.75 -6.42
N LEU A 46 22.04 -0.12 -7.04
CA LEU A 46 20.70 0.18 -7.55
C LEU A 46 19.67 -0.64 -6.81
N GLY A 47 18.49 -0.07 -6.57
CA GLY A 47 17.25 -0.81 -6.37
C GLY A 47 16.58 -0.99 -7.72
N LEU A 48 16.32 -2.21 -8.13
CA LEU A 48 15.57 -2.50 -9.36
C LEU A 48 14.24 -3.12 -8.98
N MET A 49 13.14 -2.66 -9.60
CA MET A 49 11.80 -3.11 -9.28
C MET A 49 11.00 -3.50 -10.50
N ASP A 50 10.04 -4.39 -10.26
CA ASP A 50 8.91 -4.69 -11.13
C ASP A 50 7.64 -4.87 -10.27
N LYS A 51 6.50 -5.25 -10.88
CA LYS A 51 5.23 -5.43 -10.16
C LYS A 51 5.27 -6.49 -9.05
N SER A 52 6.28 -7.36 -9.06
CA SER A 52 6.40 -8.48 -8.13
C SER A 52 7.28 -8.19 -6.91
N GLY A 53 8.08 -7.11 -6.96
CA GLY A 53 8.96 -6.73 -5.88
C GLY A 53 10.12 -5.82 -6.28
N GLU A 54 11.06 -5.66 -5.34
CA GLU A 54 12.31 -4.91 -5.50
C GLU A 54 13.51 -5.82 -5.17
N ILE A 55 14.60 -5.68 -5.92
CA ILE A 55 15.86 -6.43 -5.73
C ILE A 55 17.04 -5.48 -5.75
N GLU A 56 18.05 -5.71 -4.89
CA GLU A 56 19.31 -5.00 -4.96
C GLU A 56 20.12 -5.44 -6.20
N ALA A 57 20.75 -4.47 -6.86
CA ALA A 57 21.61 -4.71 -8.01
C ALA A 57 22.92 -3.93 -7.88
N ARG A 58 24.03 -4.54 -8.29
CA ARG A 58 25.36 -3.93 -8.23
C ARG A 58 26.08 -4.04 -9.56
N LEU A 59 26.58 -2.88 -10.04
CA LEU A 59 27.43 -2.80 -11.22
C LEU A 59 28.82 -2.34 -10.79
N TRP A 60 29.82 -3.21 -11.01
CA TRP A 60 31.19 -2.99 -10.56
C TRP A 60 32.11 -2.39 -11.64
N ASP A 61 31.78 -2.60 -12.90
CA ASP A 61 32.59 -2.12 -14.01
C ASP A 61 31.91 -0.95 -14.70
N ARG A 62 32.70 0.05 -15.09
CA ARG A 62 32.23 1.28 -15.76
C ARG A 62 31.12 2.03 -15.00
N ALA A 63 31.12 1.93 -13.66
CA ALA A 63 30.06 2.50 -12.81
C ALA A 63 29.83 4.00 -13.07
N GLU A 64 30.89 4.81 -13.09
CA GLU A 64 30.80 6.25 -13.33
C GLU A 64 30.26 6.59 -14.72
N GLN A 65 30.67 5.81 -15.76
CA GLN A 65 30.23 6.04 -17.14
C GLN A 65 28.73 5.75 -17.33
N LEU A 66 28.22 4.76 -16.60
CA LEU A 66 26.85 4.30 -16.73
C LEU A 66 25.89 4.92 -15.68
N ALA A 67 26.43 5.68 -14.73
CA ALA A 67 25.66 6.32 -13.66
C ALA A 67 24.53 7.22 -14.19
N SER A 68 24.76 7.95 -15.27
CA SER A 68 23.76 8.84 -15.87
C SER A 68 22.55 8.10 -16.50
N LEU A 69 22.70 6.79 -16.78
CA LEU A 69 21.66 5.98 -17.40
C LEU A 69 20.66 5.40 -16.40
N ALA A 70 21.02 5.36 -15.10
CA ALA A 70 20.26 4.69 -14.04
C ALA A 70 19.70 5.66 -13.00
N GLN A 71 18.96 6.67 -13.42
CA GLN A 71 18.30 7.59 -12.49
C GLN A 71 17.06 6.97 -11.87
N GLU A 72 16.69 7.36 -10.65
CA GLU A 72 15.45 6.93 -10.02
C GLU A 72 14.24 7.26 -10.92
N GLY A 73 13.36 6.28 -11.10
CA GLY A 73 12.20 6.39 -12.01
C GLY A 73 12.51 6.12 -13.49
N SER A 74 13.77 5.85 -13.87
CA SER A 74 14.12 5.44 -15.25
C SER A 74 13.97 3.93 -15.45
N PHE A 75 13.67 3.51 -16.68
CA PHE A 75 13.71 2.11 -17.08
C PHE A 75 15.07 1.74 -17.62
N VAL A 76 15.61 0.62 -17.15
CA VAL A 76 16.91 0.11 -17.58
C VAL A 76 16.81 -1.33 -18.04
N ALA A 77 17.42 -1.62 -19.21
CA ALA A 77 17.65 -2.96 -19.68
C ALA A 77 18.99 -3.44 -19.08
N VAL A 78 18.98 -4.60 -18.45
CA VAL A 78 20.14 -5.16 -17.78
C VAL A 78 20.41 -6.60 -18.19
N GLN A 79 21.70 -6.94 -18.33
CA GLN A 79 22.15 -8.31 -18.28
C GLN A 79 22.79 -8.54 -16.91
N ALA A 80 22.35 -9.57 -16.22
CA ALA A 80 22.80 -9.82 -14.86
C ALA A 80 22.85 -11.32 -14.53
N THR A 81 23.62 -11.65 -13.49
CA THR A 81 23.55 -12.93 -12.81
C THR A 81 22.90 -12.72 -11.45
N VAL A 82 21.95 -13.56 -11.09
CA VAL A 82 21.35 -13.58 -9.75
C VAL A 82 22.34 -14.23 -8.79
N ASP A 83 22.73 -13.50 -7.77
CA ASP A 83 23.68 -13.92 -6.73
C ASP A 83 23.00 -13.90 -5.37
N GLN A 84 23.59 -14.50 -4.35
CA GLN A 84 23.11 -14.47 -2.99
C GLN A 84 24.12 -13.78 -2.08
N PHE A 85 23.70 -12.77 -1.33
CA PHE A 85 24.51 -12.08 -0.34
C PHE A 85 23.76 -11.94 0.98
N ASN A 86 24.36 -12.41 2.07
CA ASN A 86 23.74 -12.42 3.42
C ASN A 86 22.34 -13.07 3.45
N GLY A 87 22.13 -14.12 2.64
CA GLY A 87 20.86 -14.84 2.57
C GLY A 87 19.78 -14.17 1.71
N GLN A 88 20.08 -13.04 1.07
CA GLN A 88 19.17 -12.33 0.16
C GLN A 88 19.67 -12.40 -1.28
N LEU A 89 18.74 -12.54 -2.23
CA LEU A 89 19.08 -12.49 -3.65
C LEU A 89 19.46 -11.05 -4.04
N GLN A 90 20.46 -10.91 -4.90
CA GLN A 90 20.87 -9.66 -5.52
C GLN A 90 21.25 -9.88 -6.99
N LEU A 91 21.22 -8.83 -7.79
CA LEU A 91 21.66 -8.87 -9.16
C LEU A 91 23.11 -8.35 -9.28
N LYS A 92 24.00 -9.18 -9.81
CA LYS A 92 25.31 -8.75 -10.29
C LYS A 92 25.17 -8.35 -11.74
N LEU A 93 25.16 -7.03 -11.99
CA LEU A 93 24.99 -6.49 -13.33
C LEU A 93 26.27 -6.66 -14.17
N LEU A 94 26.10 -7.10 -15.40
CA LEU A 94 27.14 -7.19 -16.43
C LEU A 94 27.05 -6.00 -17.39
N THR A 95 25.81 -5.63 -17.78
CA THR A 95 25.53 -4.48 -18.64
C THR A 95 24.33 -3.72 -18.13
N LEU A 96 24.27 -2.44 -18.50
CA LEU A 96 23.16 -1.55 -18.22
C LEU A 96 22.97 -0.59 -19.41
N ALA A 97 21.73 -0.46 -19.88
CA ALA A 97 21.34 0.48 -20.93
C ALA A 97 19.96 1.09 -20.60
N THR A 98 19.66 2.25 -21.14
CA THR A 98 18.33 2.85 -21.03
C THR A 98 17.29 2.06 -21.82
N ALA A 99 16.07 1.93 -21.31
CA ALA A 99 14.91 1.41 -22.03
C ALA A 99 13.87 2.51 -22.23
N SER A 100 13.23 2.55 -23.42
CA SER A 100 12.19 3.54 -23.71
C SER A 100 10.86 3.10 -23.12
N GLU A 101 10.25 3.98 -22.30
CA GLU A 101 8.94 3.75 -21.69
C GLU A 101 7.84 3.50 -22.71
N GLU A 102 7.91 4.13 -23.90
CA GLU A 102 6.89 4.03 -24.95
C GLU A 102 6.69 2.58 -25.48
N THR A 103 7.70 1.74 -25.30
CA THR A 103 7.67 0.35 -25.77
C THR A 103 7.31 -0.67 -24.69
N LEU A 104 7.05 -0.22 -23.45
CA LEU A 104 6.87 -1.09 -22.28
C LEU A 104 5.41 -1.28 -21.89
N ALA A 105 5.09 -2.46 -21.42
CA ALA A 105 3.85 -2.72 -20.70
C ALA A 105 4.00 -2.24 -19.25
N LEU A 106 3.67 -0.98 -18.95
CA LEU A 106 3.91 -0.35 -17.65
C LEU A 106 3.33 -1.12 -16.46
N ASN A 107 2.23 -1.84 -16.67
CA ASN A 107 1.63 -2.71 -15.66
C ASN A 107 2.55 -3.85 -15.18
N ASP A 108 3.62 -4.15 -15.89
CA ASP A 108 4.60 -5.15 -15.47
C ASP A 108 5.67 -4.59 -14.52
N PHE A 109 5.75 -3.27 -14.40
CA PHE A 109 6.76 -2.61 -13.57
C PHE A 109 6.18 -1.98 -12.30
N PHE A 110 4.87 -1.78 -12.25
CA PHE A 110 4.22 -1.12 -11.14
C PHE A 110 3.40 -2.12 -10.32
N PRO A 111 3.77 -2.35 -9.04
CA PRO A 111 2.89 -3.08 -8.14
C PRO A 111 1.50 -2.40 -8.12
N THR A 112 0.46 -3.19 -8.30
CA THR A 112 -0.93 -2.72 -8.29
C THR A 112 -1.75 -3.58 -7.34
N SER A 113 -2.86 -3.03 -6.82
CA SER A 113 -3.85 -3.81 -6.09
C SER A 113 -4.27 -5.04 -6.91
N ARG A 114 -4.45 -6.18 -6.25
CA ARG A 114 -5.01 -7.39 -6.86
C ARG A 114 -6.50 -7.25 -7.12
N ARG A 115 -7.18 -6.35 -6.38
CA ARG A 115 -8.61 -6.09 -6.52
C ARG A 115 -8.85 -5.20 -7.74
N PRO A 116 -9.83 -5.53 -8.61
CA PRO A 116 -10.18 -4.70 -9.76
C PRO A 116 -10.62 -3.29 -9.32
N GLN A 117 -9.98 -2.25 -9.83
CA GLN A 117 -10.28 -0.85 -9.48
C GLN A 117 -11.77 -0.51 -9.64
N LYS A 118 -12.41 -1.05 -10.69
CA LYS A 118 -13.85 -0.82 -10.94
C LYS A 118 -14.72 -1.34 -9.79
N GLU A 119 -14.40 -2.49 -9.22
CA GLU A 119 -15.12 -3.08 -8.10
C GLU A 119 -14.92 -2.25 -6.83
N MET A 120 -13.69 -1.83 -6.55
CA MET A 120 -13.38 -0.95 -5.42
C MET A 120 -14.12 0.39 -5.50
N LEU A 121 -14.20 0.99 -6.68
CA LEU A 121 -14.98 2.22 -6.90
C LEU A 121 -16.49 2.03 -6.70
N LEU A 122 -17.05 0.88 -7.10
CA LEU A 122 -18.45 0.56 -6.84
C LEU A 122 -18.72 0.35 -5.35
N GLU A 123 -17.81 -0.32 -4.66
CA GLU A 123 -17.89 -0.52 -3.21
C GLU A 123 -17.81 0.81 -2.46
N LEU A 124 -16.86 1.68 -2.78
CA LEU A 124 -16.75 3.03 -2.21
C LEU A 124 -18.06 3.82 -2.37
N LYS A 125 -18.62 3.84 -3.58
CA LYS A 125 -19.91 4.50 -3.86
C LYS A 125 -21.06 3.91 -3.05
N LYS A 126 -21.08 2.58 -2.84
CA LYS A 126 -22.09 1.92 -2.00
C LYS A 126 -21.95 2.37 -0.55
N ARG A 127 -20.73 2.45 0.00
CA ARG A 127 -20.50 2.91 1.37
C ARG A 127 -20.87 4.37 1.57
N ILE A 128 -20.53 5.25 0.64
CA ILE A 128 -20.97 6.65 0.70
C ILE A 128 -22.51 6.75 0.72
N LYS A 129 -23.20 5.95 -0.08
CA LYS A 129 -24.67 5.92 -0.13
C LYS A 129 -25.30 5.32 1.14
N SER A 130 -24.58 4.50 1.92
CA SER A 130 -25.11 3.92 3.17
C SER A 130 -25.14 4.88 4.33
N ILE A 131 -24.42 6.01 4.26
CA ILE A 131 -24.45 7.07 5.26
C ILE A 131 -25.87 7.62 5.39
N GLN A 132 -26.44 7.55 6.60
CA GLN A 132 -27.82 7.97 6.86
C GLN A 132 -27.95 9.48 7.06
N ASP A 133 -26.95 10.12 7.66
CA ASP A 133 -26.88 11.56 7.81
C ASP A 133 -26.76 12.23 6.43
N ASP A 134 -27.82 12.96 6.01
CA ASP A 134 -27.88 13.51 4.64
C ASP A 134 -26.83 14.60 4.36
N PRO A 135 -26.57 15.60 5.25
CA PRO A 135 -25.47 16.53 5.09
C PRO A 135 -24.12 15.84 4.97
N LEU A 136 -23.83 14.85 5.80
CA LEU A 136 -22.58 14.09 5.79
C LEU A 136 -22.44 13.27 4.50
N ARG A 137 -23.50 12.61 4.04
CA ARG A 137 -23.51 11.89 2.76
C ARG A 137 -23.24 12.81 1.58
N ARG A 138 -23.82 14.02 1.55
CA ARG A 138 -23.57 15.03 0.52
C ARG A 138 -22.14 15.54 0.55
N LEU A 139 -21.56 15.71 1.75
CA LEU A 139 -20.14 16.04 1.90
C LEU A 139 -19.25 14.96 1.26
N MET A 140 -19.45 13.69 1.59
CA MET A 140 -18.68 12.58 1.00
C MET A 140 -18.85 12.53 -0.52
N ALA A 141 -20.07 12.68 -1.03
CA ALA A 141 -20.31 12.71 -2.48
C ALA A 141 -19.68 13.93 -3.17
N THR A 142 -19.51 15.05 -2.47
CA THR A 142 -18.83 16.24 -2.97
C THR A 142 -17.31 16.05 -3.04
N ILE A 143 -16.73 15.39 -2.05
CA ILE A 143 -15.30 15.11 -1.99
C ILE A 143 -14.91 14.02 -3.00
N PHE A 144 -15.61 12.89 -2.99
CA PHE A 144 -15.29 11.74 -3.84
C PHE A 144 -15.92 11.84 -5.24
N LYS A 145 -15.57 12.90 -5.99
CA LYS A 145 -16.00 13.10 -7.39
C LYS A 145 -14.85 13.61 -8.27
N GLY A 146 -15.02 13.47 -9.58
CA GLY A 146 -14.10 14.04 -10.58
C GLY A 146 -12.65 13.60 -10.36
N ASP A 147 -11.73 14.56 -10.41
CA ASP A 147 -10.29 14.36 -10.29
C ASP A 147 -9.89 13.73 -8.94
N THR A 148 -10.47 14.20 -7.83
CA THR A 148 -10.20 13.66 -6.49
C THR A 148 -10.46 12.15 -6.44
N LEU A 149 -11.60 11.69 -6.96
CA LEU A 149 -11.94 10.26 -7.00
C LEU A 149 -10.98 9.47 -7.90
N ALA A 150 -10.61 10.03 -9.06
CA ALA A 150 -9.70 9.37 -10.00
C ALA A 150 -8.30 9.19 -9.37
N ARG A 151 -7.77 10.23 -8.74
CA ARG A 151 -6.47 10.21 -8.05
C ARG A 151 -6.49 9.28 -6.83
N PHE A 152 -7.57 9.34 -6.03
CA PHE A 152 -7.75 8.46 -4.87
C PHE A 152 -7.77 6.97 -5.25
N ALA A 153 -8.39 6.64 -6.38
CA ALA A 153 -8.47 5.27 -6.88
C ALA A 153 -7.12 4.73 -7.42
N GLN A 154 -6.14 5.59 -7.68
CA GLN A 154 -4.83 5.23 -8.19
C GLN A 154 -3.71 5.34 -7.14
N ALA A 155 -3.89 6.20 -6.14
CA ALA A 155 -2.86 6.51 -5.17
C ALA A 155 -2.41 5.28 -4.35
N PRO A 156 -1.13 5.22 -3.94
CA PRO A 156 -0.65 4.31 -2.92
C PRO A 156 -1.07 4.79 -1.53
N ALA A 157 -1.21 3.87 -0.56
CA ALA A 157 -1.44 4.25 0.83
C ALA A 157 -0.15 4.68 1.56
N ALA A 158 1.00 4.18 1.12
CA ALA A 158 2.29 4.51 1.72
C ALA A 158 3.41 4.45 0.68
N LYS A 159 4.58 5.01 1.02
CA LYS A 159 5.78 4.94 0.14
C LYS A 159 6.41 3.55 0.09
N LYS A 160 6.42 2.78 1.20
CA LYS A 160 7.21 1.53 1.30
C LYS A 160 6.62 0.40 2.14
N MET A 161 5.68 0.64 3.03
CA MET A 161 5.33 -0.39 4.03
C MET A 161 4.08 -1.18 3.67
N HIS A 162 2.92 -0.61 3.88
CA HIS A 162 1.62 -1.25 3.63
C HIS A 162 0.95 -0.60 2.43
N HIS A 163 0.30 -1.38 1.60
CA HIS A 163 -0.42 -0.89 0.42
C HIS A 163 0.38 0.09 -0.46
N ALA A 164 1.73 -0.10 -0.55
CA ALA A 164 2.65 0.76 -1.29
C ALA A 164 2.62 0.43 -2.80
N TYR A 165 1.44 0.41 -3.39
CA TYR A 165 1.18 0.09 -4.78
C TYR A 165 0.02 0.91 -5.33
N LEU A 166 -0.12 0.96 -6.65
CA LEU A 166 -1.22 1.66 -7.30
C LEU A 166 -2.58 1.06 -6.89
N GLY A 167 -3.50 1.93 -6.46
CA GLY A 167 -4.78 1.52 -5.91
C GLY A 167 -4.71 1.04 -4.46
N GLY A 168 -3.55 1.15 -3.81
CA GLY A 168 -3.38 0.75 -2.41
C GLY A 168 -4.18 1.61 -1.44
N LEU A 169 -4.33 2.91 -1.72
CA LEU A 169 -5.07 3.83 -0.84
C LEU A 169 -6.57 3.49 -0.78
N ILE A 170 -7.20 3.26 -1.91
CA ILE A 170 -8.61 2.86 -1.94
C ILE A 170 -8.81 1.47 -1.35
N GLU A 171 -7.90 0.53 -1.59
CA GLU A 171 -7.96 -0.83 -1.02
C GLU A 171 -7.87 -0.81 0.50
N HIS A 172 -6.87 -0.12 1.07
CA HIS A 172 -6.72 0.14 2.49
C HIS A 172 -7.97 0.76 3.11
N THR A 173 -8.44 1.86 2.54
CA THR A 173 -9.64 2.56 3.02
C THR A 173 -10.89 1.67 3.03
N LEU A 174 -11.07 0.82 2.01
CA LEU A 174 -12.20 -0.12 1.95
C LEU A 174 -12.07 -1.27 2.95
N SER A 175 -10.88 -1.77 3.18
CA SER A 175 -10.59 -2.77 4.22
C SER A 175 -10.94 -2.21 5.60
N MET A 176 -10.45 -1.02 5.92
CA MET A 176 -10.78 -0.31 7.17
C MET A 176 -12.28 -0.06 7.31
N ALA A 177 -12.96 0.36 6.24
CA ALA A 177 -14.40 0.62 6.27
C ALA A 177 -15.19 -0.66 6.58
N HIS A 178 -14.76 -1.82 6.09
CA HIS A 178 -15.36 -3.10 6.44
C HIS A 178 -15.25 -3.41 7.93
N MET A 179 -14.07 -3.20 8.51
CA MET A 179 -13.84 -3.38 9.96
C MET A 179 -14.62 -2.36 10.78
N ALA A 180 -14.64 -1.10 10.38
CA ALA A 180 -15.38 -0.04 11.05
C ALA A 180 -16.89 -0.33 11.13
N GLU A 181 -17.49 -0.84 10.05
CA GLU A 181 -18.89 -1.27 10.03
C GLU A 181 -19.16 -2.44 11.01
N ALA A 182 -18.23 -3.39 11.12
CA ALA A 182 -18.38 -4.51 12.06
C ALA A 182 -18.29 -4.04 13.51
N VAL A 183 -17.34 -3.16 13.82
CA VAL A 183 -17.13 -2.59 15.15
C VAL A 183 -18.28 -1.68 15.55
N ALA A 184 -18.77 -0.81 14.66
CA ALA A 184 -19.91 0.08 14.95
C ALA A 184 -21.19 -0.70 15.23
N ARG A 185 -21.41 -1.84 14.56
CA ARG A 185 -22.54 -2.74 14.90
C ARG A 185 -22.43 -3.36 16.29
N HIS A 186 -21.21 -3.57 16.77
CA HIS A 186 -20.97 -4.18 18.09
C HIS A 186 -21.09 -3.17 19.24
N TYR A 187 -20.68 -1.92 19.03
CA TYR A 187 -20.68 -0.87 20.06
C TYR A 187 -21.74 0.20 19.76
N PRO A 188 -22.94 0.15 20.40
CA PRO A 188 -24.04 1.09 20.14
C PRO A 188 -23.73 2.57 20.45
N LEU A 189 -22.67 2.84 21.21
CA LEU A 189 -22.23 4.21 21.53
C LEU A 189 -21.56 4.91 20.33
N ILE A 190 -21.18 4.15 19.30
CA ILE A 190 -20.44 4.67 18.14
C ILE A 190 -21.40 5.28 17.12
N ASN A 191 -21.11 6.50 16.69
CA ASN A 191 -21.74 7.07 15.51
C ASN A 191 -21.15 6.42 14.25
N ALA A 192 -21.88 5.45 13.69
CA ALA A 192 -21.43 4.66 12.55
C ALA A 192 -21.17 5.52 11.30
N ASP A 193 -22.00 6.55 11.05
CA ASP A 193 -21.84 7.45 9.90
C ASP A 193 -20.58 8.31 10.05
N LEU A 194 -20.34 8.83 11.25
CA LEU A 194 -19.15 9.64 11.56
C LEU A 194 -17.86 8.81 11.45
N LEU A 195 -17.87 7.59 12.03
CA LEU A 195 -16.72 6.68 11.93
C LEU A 195 -16.42 6.30 10.48
N LEU A 196 -17.45 5.94 9.71
CA LEU A 196 -17.28 5.61 8.29
C LEU A 196 -16.74 6.81 7.50
N ALA A 197 -17.28 8.01 7.71
CA ALA A 197 -16.78 9.22 7.05
C ALA A 197 -15.31 9.51 7.44
N GLY A 198 -14.96 9.36 8.72
CA GLY A 198 -13.57 9.47 9.20
C GLY A 198 -12.64 8.47 8.51
N VAL A 199 -13.04 7.22 8.38
CA VAL A 199 -12.29 6.19 7.64
C VAL A 199 -12.10 6.59 6.17
N LEU A 200 -13.13 7.10 5.50
CA LEU A 200 -13.01 7.51 4.11
C LEU A 200 -12.09 8.72 3.92
N LEU A 201 -11.94 9.58 4.93
CA LEU A 201 -11.22 10.85 4.84
C LEU A 201 -9.81 10.83 5.42
N HIS A 202 -9.49 9.92 6.37
CA HIS A 202 -8.27 10.01 7.18
C HIS A 202 -7.00 10.20 6.35
N ASP A 203 -6.89 9.47 5.26
CA ASP A 203 -5.73 9.41 4.37
C ASP A 203 -5.98 10.02 2.99
N LEU A 204 -7.15 10.60 2.75
CA LEU A 204 -7.52 11.13 1.43
C LEU A 204 -6.45 12.05 0.83
N ALA A 205 -5.85 12.92 1.65
CA ALA A 205 -4.88 13.89 1.17
C ALA A 205 -3.50 13.31 0.82
N LYS A 206 -3.29 11.99 0.95
CA LYS A 206 -2.13 11.31 0.37
C LYS A 206 -2.07 11.47 -1.16
N ILE A 207 -3.21 11.74 -1.81
CA ILE A 207 -3.23 12.11 -3.23
C ILE A 207 -2.48 13.42 -3.55
N ASP A 208 -2.34 14.33 -2.59
CA ASP A 208 -1.57 15.59 -2.71
C ASP A 208 -0.21 15.48 -2.01
N GLU A 209 -0.06 14.55 -1.07
CA GLU A 209 1.20 14.31 -0.37
C GLU A 209 2.22 13.61 -1.26
N PHE A 210 1.77 12.66 -2.10
CA PHE A 210 2.63 11.91 -3.00
C PHE A 210 2.42 12.34 -4.47
N ASP A 211 3.50 12.27 -5.23
CA ASP A 211 3.41 12.16 -6.69
C ASP A 211 3.00 10.71 -7.00
N CYS A 212 1.71 10.55 -7.31
CA CYS A 212 1.10 9.24 -7.57
C CYS A 212 1.10 8.86 -9.05
N THR A 213 1.83 9.59 -9.90
CA THR A 213 1.83 9.34 -11.34
C THR A 213 2.48 8.01 -11.67
N ARG A 214 3.56 7.65 -10.95
CA ARG A 214 4.27 6.36 -11.10
C ARG A 214 5.22 6.09 -9.93
N PRO A 215 5.53 4.82 -9.62
CA PRO A 215 6.62 4.47 -8.71
C PRO A 215 8.02 4.87 -9.28
N PRO A 216 9.00 5.07 -8.40
CA PRO A 216 8.86 5.11 -6.95
C PRO A 216 8.09 6.34 -6.50
N PHE A 217 7.09 6.16 -5.64
CA PHE A 217 6.26 7.26 -5.15
C PHE A 217 7.09 8.23 -4.30
N ASN A 218 7.18 9.47 -4.73
CA ASN A 218 7.92 10.50 -4.03
C ASN A 218 6.98 11.52 -3.40
N TYR A 219 7.43 12.15 -2.31
CA TYR A 219 6.72 13.26 -1.73
C TYR A 219 6.72 14.45 -2.69
N THR A 220 5.58 15.11 -2.83
CA THR A 220 5.55 16.46 -3.40
C THR A 220 6.18 17.46 -2.43
N ASP A 221 6.59 18.65 -2.89
CA ASP A 221 7.10 19.70 -1.98
C ASP A 221 6.04 20.07 -0.94
N ARG A 222 4.79 20.17 -1.35
CA ARG A 222 3.66 20.45 -0.46
C ARG A 222 3.43 19.33 0.54
N GLY A 223 3.55 18.07 0.09
CA GLY A 223 3.44 16.90 0.95
C GLY A 223 4.50 16.88 2.05
N ARG A 224 5.75 17.26 1.72
CA ARG A 224 6.84 17.33 2.71
C ARG A 224 6.70 18.48 3.69
N LEU A 225 6.20 19.63 3.23
CA LEU A 225 6.10 20.85 4.04
C LEU A 225 4.88 20.84 4.97
N VAL A 226 3.77 20.24 4.53
CA VAL A 226 2.47 20.36 5.20
C VAL A 226 1.97 19.02 5.73
N GLY A 227 2.17 17.92 4.99
CA GLY A 227 1.71 16.58 5.33
C GLY A 227 0.20 16.36 5.12
N HIS A 228 -0.18 15.07 4.93
CA HIS A 228 -1.56 14.70 4.58
C HIS A 228 -2.59 15.03 5.67
N LEU A 229 -2.21 15.04 6.96
CA LEU A 229 -3.13 15.39 8.05
C LEU A 229 -3.72 16.79 7.88
N VAL A 230 -2.84 17.78 7.68
CA VAL A 230 -3.25 19.19 7.52
C VAL A 230 -3.92 19.38 6.16
N LEU A 231 -3.36 18.81 5.09
CA LEU A 231 -3.96 18.86 3.76
C LEU A 231 -5.36 18.23 3.74
N GLY A 232 -5.58 17.14 4.49
CA GLY A 232 -6.90 16.49 4.64
C GLY A 232 -7.94 17.40 5.31
N VAL A 233 -7.54 18.10 6.37
CA VAL A 233 -8.42 19.10 7.02
C VAL A 233 -8.74 20.28 6.09
N GLU A 234 -7.77 20.74 5.29
CA GLU A 234 -8.03 21.77 4.28
C GLU A 234 -9.03 21.30 3.21
N MET A 235 -8.89 20.06 2.72
CA MET A 235 -9.83 19.49 1.75
C MET A 235 -11.23 19.35 2.34
N LEU A 236 -11.32 18.82 3.57
CA LEU A 236 -12.57 18.70 4.31
C LEU A 236 -13.30 20.06 4.43
N ARG A 237 -12.61 21.10 4.94
CA ARG A 237 -13.21 22.42 5.16
C ARG A 237 -13.69 23.06 3.87
N ARG A 238 -12.89 23.04 2.81
CA ARG A 238 -13.28 23.57 1.49
C ARG A 238 -14.54 22.87 0.95
N ALA A 239 -14.68 21.57 1.15
CA ALA A 239 -15.86 20.85 0.72
C ALA A 239 -17.07 21.16 1.62
N ALA A 240 -16.87 21.26 2.93
CA ALA A 240 -17.90 21.58 3.91
C ALA A 240 -18.57 22.94 3.66
N ASP A 241 -17.80 23.95 3.26
CA ASP A 241 -18.32 25.29 2.90
C ASP A 241 -19.36 25.25 1.77
N THR A 242 -19.42 24.18 0.98
CA THR A 242 -20.35 24.01 -0.14
C THR A 242 -21.58 23.15 0.20
N VAL A 243 -21.66 22.63 1.43
CA VAL A 243 -22.73 21.70 1.84
C VAL A 243 -23.66 22.36 2.87
N GLU A 244 -24.87 22.68 2.44
CA GLU A 244 -25.88 23.23 3.33
C GLU A 244 -26.33 22.24 4.42
N GLY A 245 -26.55 22.73 5.65
CA GLY A 245 -27.07 21.93 6.77
C GLY A 245 -26.02 21.07 7.46
N LEU A 246 -24.75 21.11 7.04
CA LEU A 246 -23.66 20.47 7.77
C LEU A 246 -23.29 21.33 8.99
N SER A 247 -23.29 20.72 10.19
CA SER A 247 -22.97 21.44 11.41
C SER A 247 -21.45 21.65 11.56
N GLN A 248 -21.05 22.76 12.18
CA GLN A 248 -19.63 23.00 12.47
C GLN A 248 -19.06 21.93 13.41
N ASP A 249 -19.87 21.43 14.36
CA ASP A 249 -19.49 20.33 15.26
C ASP A 249 -19.13 19.05 14.48
N THR A 250 -19.92 18.67 13.47
CA THR A 250 -19.60 17.52 12.60
C THR A 250 -18.28 17.75 11.83
N VAL A 251 -18.05 18.97 11.31
CA VAL A 251 -16.79 19.30 10.62
C VAL A 251 -15.60 19.21 11.57
N ASP A 252 -15.73 19.70 12.80
CA ASP A 252 -14.64 19.69 13.79
C ASP A 252 -14.36 18.25 14.28
N GLN A 253 -15.40 17.41 14.44
CA GLN A 253 -15.22 15.99 14.75
C GLN A 253 -14.51 15.25 13.60
N LEU A 254 -14.88 15.46 12.34
CA LEU A 254 -14.18 14.87 11.20
C LEU A 254 -12.73 15.37 11.11
N ALA A 255 -12.49 16.66 11.34
CA ALA A 255 -11.13 17.21 11.38
C ALA A 255 -10.32 16.54 12.51
N HIS A 256 -10.93 16.31 13.68
CA HIS A 256 -10.30 15.58 14.79
C HIS A 256 -9.94 14.14 14.40
N LEU A 257 -10.83 13.40 13.72
CA LEU A 257 -10.54 12.06 13.24
C LEU A 257 -9.33 12.07 12.29
N ILE A 258 -9.26 13.02 11.35
CA ILE A 258 -8.14 13.16 10.42
C ILE A 258 -6.84 13.47 11.19
N LEU A 259 -6.86 14.44 12.11
CA LEU A 259 -5.64 14.90 12.81
C LEU A 259 -5.12 13.88 13.83
N SER A 260 -5.96 13.01 14.37
CA SER A 260 -5.60 12.10 15.46
C SER A 260 -5.42 10.64 15.05
N HIS A 261 -5.64 10.27 13.78
CA HIS A 261 -5.69 8.85 13.41
C HIS A 261 -4.35 8.10 13.58
N HIS A 262 -3.20 8.77 13.54
CA HIS A 262 -1.93 8.12 13.90
C HIS A 262 -1.84 7.76 15.40
N GLY A 263 -2.73 8.27 16.23
CA GLY A 263 -2.95 7.86 17.63
C GLY A 263 -1.97 8.41 18.65
N GLN A 264 -0.75 8.73 18.29
CA GLN A 264 0.29 9.21 19.20
C GLN A 264 1.06 10.39 18.60
N LEU A 265 1.55 11.28 19.50
CA LEU A 265 2.30 12.46 19.08
C LEU A 265 3.63 12.06 18.40
N GLU A 266 4.27 11.00 18.85
CA GLU A 266 5.50 10.45 18.30
C GLU A 266 5.32 9.91 16.87
N PHE A 267 4.09 9.57 16.48
CA PHE A 267 3.75 9.13 15.12
C PHE A 267 3.27 10.29 14.22
N GLY A 268 3.35 11.53 14.73
CA GLY A 268 3.05 12.74 13.97
C GLY A 268 1.60 13.24 14.10
N SER A 269 0.75 12.61 14.94
CA SER A 269 -0.55 13.20 15.28
C SER A 269 -0.37 14.51 16.03
N PRO A 270 -0.94 15.63 15.58
CA PRO A 270 -0.87 16.87 16.34
C PRO A 270 -1.73 16.85 17.63
N VAL A 271 -2.68 15.95 17.70
CA VAL A 271 -3.56 15.73 18.88
C VAL A 271 -3.80 14.23 19.07
N LEU A 272 -4.08 13.81 20.32
CA LEU A 272 -4.46 12.44 20.62
C LEU A 272 -5.94 12.18 20.26
N PRO A 273 -6.33 10.92 19.98
CA PRO A 273 -7.73 10.56 19.79
C PRO A 273 -8.55 10.81 21.07
N MET A 274 -9.59 11.66 21.00
CA MET A 274 -10.39 12.08 22.14
C MET A 274 -11.86 11.66 22.06
N THR A 275 -12.28 11.10 20.90
CA THR A 275 -13.65 10.56 20.76
C THR A 275 -13.60 9.04 20.59
N PRO A 276 -14.69 8.33 20.89
CA PRO A 276 -14.75 6.89 20.67
C PRO A 276 -14.45 6.51 19.21
N GLU A 277 -14.97 7.27 18.25
CA GLU A 277 -14.72 7.06 16.81
C GLU A 277 -13.25 7.28 16.44
N ALA A 278 -12.58 8.28 17.03
CA ALA A 278 -11.17 8.54 16.79
C ALA A 278 -10.27 7.43 17.35
N LEU A 279 -10.57 6.91 18.54
CA LEU A 279 -9.88 5.75 19.12
C LEU A 279 -10.04 4.52 18.22
N LEU A 280 -11.25 4.25 17.75
CA LEU A 280 -11.49 3.11 16.86
C LEU A 280 -10.81 3.29 15.52
N LEU A 281 -10.87 4.47 14.91
CA LEU A 281 -10.19 4.76 13.64
C LEU A 281 -8.70 4.46 13.74
N HIS A 282 -8.03 4.98 14.78
CA HIS A 282 -6.60 4.70 15.03
C HIS A 282 -6.30 3.19 15.12
N HIS A 283 -7.09 2.44 15.90
CA HIS A 283 -6.84 1.01 16.07
C HIS A 283 -7.11 0.19 14.82
N ILE A 284 -8.13 0.57 14.04
CA ILE A 284 -8.46 -0.08 12.77
C ILE A 284 -7.37 0.18 11.74
N ASP A 285 -6.87 1.41 11.65
CA ASP A 285 -5.78 1.80 10.76
C ASP A 285 -4.48 1.04 11.09
N ASP A 286 -4.05 1.07 12.34
CA ASP A 286 -2.87 0.35 12.82
C ASP A 286 -2.98 -1.17 12.58
N MET A 287 -4.17 -1.73 12.76
CA MET A 287 -4.43 -3.16 12.51
C MET A 287 -4.32 -3.49 11.03
N ASP A 288 -4.98 -2.74 10.14
CA ASP A 288 -4.94 -2.98 8.69
C ASP A 288 -3.52 -2.85 8.14
N ALA A 289 -2.80 -1.79 8.55
CA ALA A 289 -1.41 -1.58 8.16
C ALA A 289 -0.49 -2.74 8.57
N LYS A 290 -0.64 -3.25 9.81
CA LYS A 290 0.14 -4.38 10.32
C LYS A 290 -0.22 -5.69 9.63
N MET A 291 -1.50 -5.95 9.38
CA MET A 291 -1.93 -7.17 8.71
C MET A 291 -1.46 -7.21 7.26
N ASN A 292 -1.59 -6.12 6.52
CA ASN A 292 -1.07 -6.03 5.16
C ASN A 292 0.47 -6.22 5.10
N TYR A 293 1.20 -5.67 6.07
CA TYR A 293 2.64 -5.90 6.20
C TYR A 293 2.97 -7.39 6.43
N ILE A 294 2.23 -8.07 7.31
CA ILE A 294 2.39 -9.49 7.61
C ILE A 294 2.06 -10.35 6.38
N GLU A 295 1.00 -10.05 5.65
CA GLU A 295 0.65 -10.71 4.38
C GLU A 295 1.78 -10.59 3.35
N GLY A 296 2.38 -9.40 3.24
CA GLY A 296 3.54 -9.18 2.39
C GLY A 296 4.76 -10.03 2.77
N LEU A 297 5.02 -10.21 4.07
CA LEU A 297 6.07 -11.11 4.56
C LEU A 297 5.74 -12.58 4.24
N GLN A 298 4.51 -13.00 4.49
CA GLN A 298 4.04 -14.36 4.23
C GLN A 298 4.16 -14.72 2.75
N ALA A 299 3.83 -13.79 1.86
CA ALA A 299 3.95 -13.98 0.41
C ALA A 299 5.40 -14.15 -0.08
N GLN A 300 6.39 -13.71 0.69
CA GLN A 300 7.82 -13.88 0.39
C GLN A 300 8.43 -15.14 1.01
N MET A 301 7.72 -15.79 1.92
CA MET A 301 8.18 -17.01 2.59
C MET A 301 7.77 -18.24 1.79
N HIS A 302 8.63 -19.25 1.73
CA HIS A 302 8.39 -20.49 1.01
C HIS A 302 8.12 -21.64 1.99
N GLY A 303 7.24 -22.55 1.62
CA GLY A 303 6.94 -23.79 2.35
C GLY A 303 5.71 -23.70 3.26
N GLU A 304 5.08 -24.85 3.49
CA GLU A 304 3.82 -24.97 4.24
C GLU A 304 4.01 -25.03 5.76
N GLU A 305 5.25 -25.19 6.21
CA GLU A 305 5.55 -25.29 7.64
C GLU A 305 5.64 -23.92 8.29
N LEU A 306 5.29 -23.88 9.58
CA LEU A 306 5.49 -22.69 10.41
C LEU A 306 6.98 -22.45 10.62
N GLN A 307 7.43 -21.24 10.35
CA GLN A 307 8.83 -20.82 10.46
C GLN A 307 8.96 -19.41 11.02
N TRP A 308 10.09 -19.11 11.63
CA TRP A 308 10.38 -17.79 12.15
C TRP A 308 10.87 -16.86 11.04
N THR A 309 10.32 -15.65 11.00
CA THR A 309 10.88 -14.57 10.17
C THR A 309 12.20 -14.08 10.75
N ALA A 310 12.97 -13.30 9.98
CA ALA A 310 13.96 -12.40 10.55
C ALA A 310 13.27 -11.38 11.49
N PHE A 311 14.05 -10.67 12.32
CA PHE A 311 13.51 -9.63 13.20
C PHE A 311 12.87 -8.50 12.39
N GLN A 312 11.58 -8.28 12.60
CA GLN A 312 10.80 -7.26 11.91
C GLN A 312 10.89 -5.94 12.68
N ARG A 313 11.74 -5.02 12.25
CA ARG A 313 11.94 -3.72 12.90
C ARG A 313 10.65 -2.90 13.05
N PRO A 314 9.75 -2.84 12.03
CA PRO A 314 8.50 -2.09 12.17
C PRO A 314 7.58 -2.61 13.26
N LEU A 315 7.62 -3.93 13.53
CA LEU A 315 6.82 -4.58 14.56
C LEU A 315 7.59 -4.85 15.85
N GLN A 316 8.90 -4.60 15.86
CA GLN A 316 9.84 -4.84 16.98
C GLN A 316 9.78 -6.28 17.52
N ARG A 317 9.61 -7.27 16.62
CA ARG A 317 9.50 -8.70 16.98
C ARG A 317 9.85 -9.65 15.84
N TYR A 318 10.03 -10.91 16.18
CA TYR A 318 9.98 -12.01 15.23
C TYR A 318 8.52 -12.44 15.06
N LEU A 319 8.19 -12.97 13.89
CA LEU A 319 6.88 -13.55 13.63
C LEU A 319 7.03 -15.03 13.28
N TYR A 320 6.04 -15.82 13.67
CA TYR A 320 5.97 -17.26 13.39
C TYR A 320 4.83 -17.50 12.38
N LEU A 321 5.20 -17.65 11.10
CA LEU A 321 4.27 -17.64 9.98
C LEU A 321 4.44 -18.89 9.12
N ARG A 322 3.40 -19.27 8.38
CA ARG A 322 3.50 -20.21 7.25
C ARG A 322 3.88 -19.43 6.00
N GLY A 323 4.70 -20.03 5.13
CA GLY A 323 4.92 -19.49 3.79
C GLY A 323 3.70 -19.71 2.90
N SER A 324 3.63 -18.97 1.80
CA SER A 324 2.63 -19.16 0.76
C SER A 324 2.93 -20.45 -0.01
N THR A 325 1.93 -21.33 -0.17
CA THR A 325 1.95 -22.36 -1.20
C THR A 325 1.60 -21.66 -2.50
N GLY A 326 2.41 -21.75 -3.53
CA GLY A 326 2.24 -21.03 -4.79
C GLY A 326 0.87 -21.16 -5.49
N ASP A 327 -0.07 -21.91 -4.93
CA ASP A 327 -1.45 -22.10 -5.41
C ASP A 327 -2.48 -21.12 -4.79
N ASP A 328 -2.14 -20.35 -3.74
CA ASP A 328 -3.04 -19.35 -3.13
C ASP A 328 -3.18 -18.06 -3.95
N ALA A 329 -2.71 -18.03 -5.18
CA ALA A 329 -2.80 -16.89 -6.08
C ALA A 329 -4.15 -16.77 -6.82
N GLY A 330 -5.19 -17.38 -6.33
CA GLY A 330 -6.50 -17.27 -6.99
C GLY A 330 -7.59 -18.07 -6.32
N GLU A 331 -8.25 -17.48 -5.35
CA GLU A 331 -9.70 -17.57 -5.16
C GLU A 331 -10.09 -16.69 -3.96
N ASP A 332 -10.56 -15.48 -4.26
CA ASP A 332 -11.30 -14.66 -3.31
C ASP A 332 -12.61 -15.36 -2.94
N GLU A 333 -12.62 -16.18 -1.88
CA GLU A 333 -13.85 -16.62 -1.21
C GLU A 333 -14.49 -15.50 -0.37
N PHE A 334 -14.73 -14.34 -0.95
CA PHE A 334 -15.57 -13.30 -0.35
C PHE A 334 -16.89 -13.08 -1.13
N SER A 335 -17.39 -14.12 -1.80
CA SER A 335 -18.77 -14.09 -2.33
C SER A 335 -19.48 -15.41 -2.05
N ALA A 336 -20.58 -15.29 -1.33
CA ALA A 336 -21.61 -16.27 -1.06
C ALA A 336 -21.46 -17.12 0.21
N GLY A 337 -22.21 -16.68 1.24
CA GLY A 337 -22.57 -17.51 2.38
C GLY A 337 -23.15 -18.87 1.96
N LYS A 338 -22.34 -19.89 1.91
CA LYS A 338 -22.80 -21.27 1.98
C LYS A 338 -22.84 -21.69 3.43
N LYS A 339 -24.06 -21.94 3.92
CA LYS A 339 -24.35 -22.57 5.20
C LYS A 339 -23.52 -23.84 5.35
N ARG A 340 -22.48 -23.80 6.17
CA ARG A 340 -21.90 -25.02 6.73
C ARG A 340 -22.90 -25.58 7.75
N GLN A 341 -23.49 -26.71 7.49
CA GLN A 341 -24.18 -27.52 8.50
C GLN A 341 -23.16 -27.91 9.57
N VAL A 342 -23.32 -27.32 10.74
CA VAL A 342 -22.66 -27.80 11.95
C VAL A 342 -23.34 -29.12 12.31
N LYS A 343 -22.62 -30.22 12.21
CA LYS A 343 -22.99 -31.47 12.89
C LYS A 343 -22.74 -31.25 14.38
N ASP A 344 -23.79 -31.40 15.15
CA ASP A 344 -23.75 -31.49 16.60
C ASP A 344 -22.82 -32.64 17.04
N ASP A 345 -21.74 -32.28 17.70
CA ASP A 345 -21.09 -33.10 18.70
C ASP A 345 -21.06 -32.32 19.99
N ALA A 346 -22.18 -32.42 20.70
CA ALA A 346 -22.27 -32.04 22.11
C ALA A 346 -21.65 -33.18 22.94
N ALA A 347 -20.45 -32.97 23.42
CA ALA A 347 -19.91 -33.49 24.69
C ALA A 347 -18.41 -33.21 24.75
N ALA A 348 -18.03 -32.26 25.53
CA ALA A 348 -16.90 -32.22 26.44
C ALA A 348 -16.34 -30.80 26.64
N GLN A 349 -16.46 -30.42 27.88
CA GLN A 349 -15.56 -29.53 28.65
C GLN A 349 -15.96 -28.10 28.85
N GLN A 350 -16.90 -27.93 29.76
CA GLN A 350 -16.73 -27.00 30.87
C GLN A 350 -15.49 -27.45 31.69
N GLN A 351 -14.46 -26.61 31.74
CA GLN A 351 -13.65 -26.32 32.94
C GLN A 351 -12.41 -25.53 32.50
N LEU A 352 -12.13 -24.49 33.25
CA LEU A 352 -10.95 -23.64 33.26
C LEU A 352 -11.11 -22.27 32.58
N LEU A 353 -11.82 -21.42 33.27
CA LEU A 353 -11.53 -19.98 33.32
C LEU A 353 -11.82 -19.56 34.78
N TRP A 354 -10.85 -18.92 35.40
CA TRP A 354 -10.75 -18.39 36.77
C TRP A 354 -9.93 -19.30 37.71
N GLY A 355 -8.60 -19.12 37.66
CA GLY A 355 -7.64 -19.38 38.69
C GLY A 355 -6.53 -18.37 38.58
#